data_12505dd3efe778ab53a064cee92b4f9a
#
_entry.id   12505dd3efe778ab53a064cee92b4f9a
#
_cell.length_a   1.000
_cell.length_b   1.000
_cell.length_c   1.000
_cell.angle_alpha   90.00
_cell.angle_beta   90.00
_cell.angle_gamma   90.00
#
_symmetry.space_group_name_H-M   'P 1'
#
loop_
_entity.id
_entity.type
_entity.pdbx_description
1 polymer ?
#
loop_
_entity_poly.entity_id
_entity_poly.type
_entity_poly.pdbx_seq_one_letter_code
_entity_poly.pdbx_strand_id
1 'polypeptide(L)'
;MAYATLDDLLMVESTVTDYGVIDFDAELARSETEINRILQVRWFQTYKKAQGNVQLVFDPTLLTSSQWTQATVYHALAFHICPKLSKFETQGNEDRFQVMMNYYTGRFEHEMDLCLRLGVEYDLDDNNTVTSAEKASITSLRLTR
;
A
#
# COMPACT_ATOMS: atom_id res chain seq x y z
N MET A 1 1.03 -7.74 -11.95
CA MET A 1 -0.26 -8.08 -11.32
C MET A 1 -0.70 -6.93 -10.43
N ALA A 2 -1.92 -6.46 -10.58
CA ALA A 2 -2.40 -5.32 -9.80
C ALA A 2 -2.67 -5.71 -8.33
N TYR A 3 -2.32 -4.83 -7.40
CA TYR A 3 -2.63 -5.04 -5.97
C TYR A 3 -4.10 -4.83 -5.67
N ALA A 4 -4.77 -3.94 -6.39
CA ALA A 4 -6.18 -3.62 -6.19
C ALA A 4 -6.86 -3.36 -7.52
N THR A 5 -8.17 -3.63 -7.56
CA THR A 5 -9.03 -3.40 -8.71
C THR A 5 -10.11 -2.37 -8.36
N LEU A 6 -10.86 -1.95 -9.37
CA LEU A 6 -12.01 -1.08 -9.16
C LEU A 6 -13.03 -1.71 -8.21
N ASP A 7 -13.23 -3.02 -8.29
CA ASP A 7 -14.15 -3.72 -7.39
C ASP A 7 -13.69 -3.62 -5.93
N ASP A 8 -12.38 -3.75 -5.68
CA ASP A 8 -11.82 -3.58 -4.33
C ASP A 8 -12.05 -2.16 -3.82
N LEU A 9 -11.89 -1.16 -4.68
CA LEU A 9 -12.15 0.23 -4.36
C LEU A 9 -13.62 0.46 -4.00
N LEU A 10 -14.54 -0.10 -4.77
CA LEU A 10 -15.98 0.04 -4.55
C LEU A 10 -16.45 -0.66 -3.26
N MET A 11 -15.75 -1.67 -2.80
CA MET A 11 -16.04 -2.30 -1.50
C MET A 11 -15.75 -1.37 -0.33
N VAL A 12 -14.80 -0.44 -0.48
CA VAL A 12 -14.46 0.55 0.56
C VAL A 12 -15.32 1.81 0.40
N GLU A 13 -15.43 2.34 -0.82
CA GLU A 13 -16.20 3.54 -1.13
C GLU A 13 -17.13 3.26 -2.33
N SER A 14 -18.33 2.78 -2.06
CA SER A 14 -19.27 2.33 -3.09
C SER A 14 -19.77 3.47 -3.98
N THR A 15 -19.72 4.71 -3.51
CA THR A 15 -20.23 5.88 -4.25
C THR A 15 -19.15 6.68 -4.96
N VAL A 16 -17.91 6.21 -4.95
CA VAL A 16 -16.78 6.98 -5.49
C VAL A 16 -16.92 7.26 -7.00
N THR A 17 -17.60 6.39 -7.73
CA THR A 17 -17.84 6.59 -9.17
C THR A 17 -19.02 7.49 -9.50
N ASP A 18 -19.76 7.94 -8.49
CA ASP A 18 -20.93 8.80 -8.69
C ASP A 18 -20.60 10.27 -8.94
N TYR A 19 -19.30 10.62 -8.89
CA TYR A 19 -18.85 12.00 -9.00
C TYR A 19 -18.30 12.36 -10.39
N GLY A 20 -18.71 11.61 -11.41
CA GLY A 20 -18.37 11.91 -12.80
C GLY A 20 -17.13 11.20 -13.34
N VAL A 21 -16.40 10.47 -12.52
CA VAL A 21 -15.27 9.63 -12.93
C VAL A 21 -15.65 8.18 -12.63
N ILE A 22 -15.66 7.35 -13.66
CA ILE A 22 -16.13 5.96 -13.55
C ILE A 22 -15.02 4.95 -13.48
N ASP A 23 -13.77 5.38 -13.70
CA ASP A 23 -12.61 4.50 -13.74
C ASP A 23 -11.43 5.14 -13.01
N PHE A 24 -10.85 4.40 -12.08
CA PHE A 24 -9.70 4.83 -11.29
C PHE A 24 -8.52 3.85 -11.42
N ASP A 25 -8.45 3.07 -12.50
CA ASP A 25 -7.37 2.09 -12.69
C ASP A 25 -5.99 2.76 -12.73
N ALA A 26 -5.89 3.95 -13.33
CA ALA A 26 -4.65 4.71 -13.39
C ALA A 26 -4.20 5.15 -12.00
N GLU A 27 -5.13 5.60 -11.16
CA GLU A 27 -4.87 6.01 -9.78
C GLU A 27 -4.44 4.83 -8.91
N LEU A 28 -5.09 3.68 -9.09
CA LEU A 28 -4.72 2.44 -8.39
C LEU A 28 -3.32 1.97 -8.80
N ALA A 29 -2.99 2.06 -10.09
CA ALA A 29 -1.66 1.69 -10.59
C ALA A 29 -0.57 2.61 -10.04
N ARG A 30 -0.83 3.92 -9.93
CA ARG A 30 0.10 4.87 -9.31
C ARG A 30 0.32 4.54 -7.84
N SER A 31 -0.74 4.21 -7.12
CA SER A 31 -0.64 3.82 -5.70
C SER A 31 0.17 2.55 -5.53
N GLU A 32 0.00 1.57 -6.39
CA GLU A 32 0.82 0.35 -6.39
C GLU A 32 2.29 0.68 -6.54
N THR A 33 2.64 1.54 -7.48
CA THR A 33 4.03 1.97 -7.70
C THR A 33 4.59 2.68 -6.46
N GLU A 34 3.80 3.54 -5.85
CA GLU A 34 4.23 4.27 -4.65
C GLU A 34 4.40 3.36 -3.43
N ILE A 35 3.52 2.36 -3.28
CA ILE A 35 3.64 1.36 -2.22
C ILE A 35 4.93 0.54 -2.40
N ASN A 36 5.25 0.15 -3.62
CA ASN A 36 6.50 -0.55 -3.90
C ASN A 36 7.71 0.30 -3.51
N ARG A 37 7.69 1.60 -3.76
CA ARG A 37 8.75 2.52 -3.34
C ARG A 37 8.85 2.61 -1.81
N ILE A 38 7.71 2.69 -1.12
CA ILE A 38 7.67 2.72 0.34
C ILE A 38 8.28 1.44 0.92
N LEU A 39 7.91 0.29 0.38
CA LEU A 39 8.45 -1.01 0.81
C LEU A 39 9.95 -1.10 0.57
N GLN A 40 10.43 -0.60 -0.54
CA GLN A 40 11.85 -0.59 -0.85
C GLN A 40 12.65 0.23 0.15
N VAL A 41 12.08 1.32 0.66
CA VAL A 41 12.73 2.19 1.64
C VAL A 41 12.55 1.68 3.08
N ARG A 42 11.30 1.37 3.47
CA ARG A 42 10.97 1.06 4.87
C ARG A 42 11.29 -0.38 5.27
N TRP A 43 11.23 -1.31 4.33
CA TRP A 43 11.32 -2.73 4.64
C TRP A 43 12.50 -3.42 3.98
N PHE A 44 12.69 -3.26 2.68
CA PHE A 44 13.62 -4.08 1.91
C PHE A 44 15.08 -3.91 2.34
N GLN A 45 15.47 -2.71 2.74
CA GLN A 45 16.84 -2.44 3.17
C GLN A 45 17.21 -3.26 4.42
N THR A 46 16.28 -3.39 5.36
CA THR A 46 16.46 -4.23 6.56
C THR A 46 16.37 -5.71 6.21
N TYR A 47 15.43 -6.06 5.33
CA TYR A 47 15.20 -7.44 4.91
C TYR A 47 16.45 -8.06 4.26
N LYS A 48 17.06 -7.37 3.31
CA LYS A 48 18.24 -7.90 2.63
C LYS A 48 19.43 -8.11 3.58
N LYS A 49 19.56 -7.25 4.59
CA LYS A 49 20.57 -7.43 5.64
C LYS A 49 20.27 -8.67 6.50
N ALA A 50 19.00 -8.88 6.84
CA ALA A 50 18.57 -10.04 7.61
C ALA A 50 18.79 -11.35 6.85
N GLN A 51 18.66 -11.33 5.52
CA GLN A 51 18.93 -12.49 4.67
C GLN A 51 20.42 -12.70 4.41
N GLY A 52 21.28 -11.79 4.88
CA GLY A 52 22.72 -11.90 4.71
C GLY A 52 23.23 -11.62 3.30
N ASN A 53 22.41 -10.97 2.46
CA ASN A 53 22.77 -10.66 1.08
C ASN A 53 22.41 -9.21 0.73
N VAL A 54 23.39 -8.32 0.87
CA VAL A 54 23.22 -6.89 0.58
C VAL A 54 23.13 -6.59 -0.92
N GLN A 55 23.39 -7.58 -1.77
CA GLN A 55 23.29 -7.44 -3.23
C GLN A 55 21.90 -7.76 -3.78
N LEU A 56 20.96 -8.17 -2.91
CA LEU A 56 19.59 -8.45 -3.34
C LEU A 56 18.95 -7.20 -3.95
N VAL A 57 18.23 -7.41 -5.06
CA VAL A 57 17.46 -6.38 -5.77
C VAL A 57 15.99 -6.60 -5.48
N PHE A 58 15.28 -5.53 -5.14
CA PHE A 58 13.83 -5.60 -4.87
C PHE A 58 13.07 -5.93 -6.14
N ASP A 59 12.27 -6.99 -6.09
CA ASP A 59 11.39 -7.41 -7.19
C ASP A 59 9.94 -7.45 -6.69
N PRO A 60 9.11 -6.47 -7.09
CA PRO A 60 7.71 -6.42 -6.64
C PRO A 60 6.89 -7.63 -7.06
N THR A 61 7.28 -8.35 -8.12
CA THR A 61 6.54 -9.53 -8.58
C THR A 61 6.60 -10.70 -7.59
N LEU A 62 7.55 -10.67 -6.67
CA LEU A 62 7.70 -11.69 -5.62
C LEU A 62 6.82 -11.41 -4.40
N LEU A 63 6.20 -10.25 -4.34
CA LEU A 63 5.26 -9.91 -3.27
C LEU A 63 3.91 -10.59 -3.51
N THR A 64 3.26 -11.00 -2.41
CA THR A 64 1.87 -11.49 -2.47
C THR A 64 0.94 -10.30 -2.64
N SER A 65 0.33 -10.16 -3.82
CA SER A 65 -0.48 -8.98 -4.17
C SER A 65 -1.65 -8.76 -3.23
N SER A 66 -2.29 -9.84 -2.76
CA SER A 66 -3.46 -9.75 -1.86
C SER A 66 -3.13 -9.12 -0.50
N GLN A 67 -1.89 -9.19 -0.05
CA GLN A 67 -1.47 -8.55 1.20
C GLN A 67 -1.57 -7.02 1.11
N TRP A 68 -1.44 -6.44 -0.09
CA TRP A 68 -1.36 -5.01 -0.31
C TRP A 68 -2.63 -4.38 -0.88
N THR A 69 -3.69 -5.17 -1.05
CA THR A 69 -4.95 -4.69 -1.64
C THR A 69 -5.54 -3.53 -0.84
N GLN A 70 -5.72 -3.70 0.47
CA GLN A 70 -6.32 -2.65 1.32
C GLN A 70 -5.42 -1.41 1.40
N ALA A 71 -4.11 -1.60 1.55
CA ALA A 71 -3.18 -0.47 1.58
C ALA A 71 -3.22 0.32 0.27
N THR A 72 -3.31 -0.37 -0.87
CA THR A 72 -3.41 0.27 -2.18
C THR A 72 -4.70 1.09 -2.31
N VAL A 73 -5.84 0.53 -1.90
CA VAL A 73 -7.13 1.23 -1.94
C VAL A 73 -7.09 2.49 -1.07
N TYR A 74 -6.62 2.38 0.17
CA TYR A 74 -6.54 3.53 1.07
C TYR A 74 -5.58 4.60 0.56
N HIS A 75 -4.44 4.19 0.03
CA HIS A 75 -3.47 5.12 -0.56
C HIS A 75 -4.06 5.85 -1.77
N ALA A 76 -4.72 5.13 -2.66
CA ALA A 76 -5.35 5.73 -3.83
C ALA A 76 -6.43 6.74 -3.41
N LEU A 77 -7.29 6.38 -2.47
CA LEU A 77 -8.32 7.29 -1.97
C LEU A 77 -7.72 8.54 -1.34
N ALA A 78 -6.70 8.38 -0.49
CA ALA A 78 -6.11 9.50 0.23
C ALA A 78 -5.32 10.45 -0.67
N PHE A 79 -4.56 9.93 -1.62
CA PHE A 79 -3.54 10.70 -2.33
C PHE A 79 -3.84 10.96 -3.80
N HIS A 80 -4.75 10.21 -4.43
CA HIS A 80 -5.02 10.34 -5.86
C HIS A 80 -6.49 10.59 -6.20
N ILE A 81 -7.41 9.87 -5.57
CA ILE A 81 -8.83 9.93 -5.93
C ILE A 81 -9.51 11.12 -5.28
N CYS A 82 -9.43 11.25 -3.95
CA CYS A 82 -10.06 12.36 -3.25
C CYS A 82 -9.46 13.73 -3.64
N PRO A 83 -8.14 13.88 -3.81
CA PRO A 83 -7.59 15.12 -4.35
C PRO A 83 -8.12 15.48 -5.74
N LYS A 84 -8.37 14.48 -6.59
CA LYS A 84 -8.92 14.69 -7.94
C LYS A 84 -10.37 15.17 -7.90
N LEU A 85 -11.14 14.68 -6.93
CA LEU A 85 -12.56 15.04 -6.76
C LEU A 85 -12.75 16.27 -5.89
N SER A 86 -11.76 16.64 -5.08
CA SER A 86 -11.85 17.76 -4.16
C SER A 86 -11.72 19.10 -4.87
N LYS A 87 -12.47 20.08 -4.35
CA LYS A 87 -12.26 21.50 -4.66
C LYS A 87 -11.52 22.11 -3.48
N PHE A 88 -10.24 22.39 -3.64
CA PHE A 88 -9.45 23.02 -2.61
C PHE A 88 -9.85 24.50 -2.49
N GLU A 89 -10.81 24.78 -1.62
CA GLU A 89 -11.28 26.15 -1.37
C GLU A 89 -10.52 26.78 -0.23
N THR A 90 -10.18 28.05 -0.40
CA THR A 90 -9.37 28.82 0.56
C THR A 90 -10.19 29.45 1.67
N GLN A 91 -11.50 29.27 1.70
CA GLN A 91 -12.42 30.00 2.61
C GLN A 91 -12.86 29.20 3.85
N GLY A 92 -12.05 28.28 4.31
CA GLY A 92 -12.22 27.68 5.63
C GLY A 92 -13.22 26.54 5.76
N ASN A 93 -13.95 26.18 4.69
CA ASN A 93 -14.84 25.03 4.69
C ASN A 93 -14.19 23.86 3.97
N GLU A 94 -13.79 22.84 4.73
CA GLU A 94 -13.34 21.60 4.15
C GLU A 94 -14.51 20.88 3.45
N ASP A 95 -14.34 20.49 2.17
CA ASP A 95 -15.34 19.65 1.53
C ASP A 95 -15.21 18.20 2.04
N ARG A 96 -16.21 17.37 1.68
CA ARG A 96 -16.23 15.97 2.14
C ARG A 96 -14.97 15.19 1.71
N PHE A 97 -14.41 15.53 0.56
CA PHE A 97 -13.23 14.82 0.05
C PHE A 97 -11.98 15.16 0.84
N GLN A 98 -11.86 16.38 1.36
CA GLN A 98 -10.76 16.75 2.25
C GLN A 98 -10.82 15.98 3.57
N VAL A 99 -12.02 15.82 4.12
CA VAL A 99 -12.23 14.97 5.31
C VAL A 99 -11.88 13.52 5.02
N MET A 100 -12.29 13.02 3.86
CA MET A 100 -11.96 11.65 3.42
C MET A 100 -10.46 11.47 3.24
N MET A 101 -9.75 12.44 2.68
CA MET A 101 -8.29 12.38 2.54
C MET A 101 -7.61 12.18 3.89
N ASN A 102 -8.00 12.94 4.89
CA ASN A 102 -7.44 12.83 6.24
C ASN A 102 -7.75 11.47 6.86
N TYR A 103 -8.98 11.01 6.71
CA TYR A 103 -9.40 9.69 7.22
C TYR A 103 -8.61 8.55 6.58
N TYR A 104 -8.52 8.54 5.24
CA TYR A 104 -7.83 7.45 4.54
C TYR A 104 -6.31 7.51 4.65
N THR A 105 -5.75 8.69 4.86
CA THR A 105 -4.30 8.80 5.20
C THR A 105 -3.99 8.05 6.48
N GLY A 106 -4.81 8.23 7.52
CA GLY A 106 -4.68 7.49 8.77
C GLY A 106 -4.89 5.99 8.59
N ARG A 107 -5.90 5.60 7.80
CA ARG A 107 -6.16 4.19 7.51
C ARG A 107 -5.03 3.54 6.75
N PHE A 108 -4.45 4.26 5.79
CA PHE A 108 -3.30 3.78 5.03
C PHE A 108 -2.09 3.52 5.93
N GLU A 109 -1.74 4.48 6.78
CA GLU A 109 -0.59 4.31 7.69
C GLU A 109 -0.81 3.15 8.66
N HIS A 110 -2.03 3.00 9.17
CA HIS A 110 -2.38 1.88 10.03
C HIS A 110 -2.23 0.54 9.32
N GLU A 111 -2.73 0.45 8.07
CA GLU A 111 -2.64 -0.79 7.29
C GLU A 111 -1.20 -1.14 6.95
N MET A 112 -0.38 -0.14 6.56
CA MET A 112 1.04 -0.35 6.32
C MET A 112 1.75 -0.88 7.55
N ASP A 113 1.45 -0.30 8.71
CA ASP A 113 2.03 -0.73 9.98
C ASP A 113 1.66 -2.19 10.29
N LEU A 114 0.39 -2.56 10.09
CA LEU A 114 -0.07 -3.94 10.31
C LEU A 114 0.65 -4.92 9.36
N CYS A 115 0.74 -4.59 8.09
CA CYS A 115 1.40 -5.45 7.11
C CYS A 115 2.88 -5.64 7.44
N LEU A 116 3.56 -4.58 7.85
CA LEU A 116 4.97 -4.66 8.22
C LEU A 116 5.18 -5.48 9.50
N ARG A 117 4.27 -5.37 10.46
CA ARG A 117 4.36 -6.13 11.73
C ARG A 117 4.02 -7.61 11.55
N LEU A 118 3.04 -7.92 10.70
CA LEU A 118 2.68 -9.30 10.38
C LEU A 118 3.76 -10.02 9.59
N GLY A 119 4.62 -9.27 8.94
CA GLY A 119 5.65 -9.77 8.06
C GLY A 119 5.24 -9.70 6.61
N VAL A 120 6.12 -9.11 5.79
CA VAL A 120 5.89 -8.98 4.35
C VAL A 120 6.04 -10.33 3.67
N GLU A 121 5.03 -10.72 2.91
CA GLU A 121 5.04 -11.97 2.16
C GLU A 121 5.84 -11.78 0.86
N TYR A 122 7.10 -12.18 0.90
CA TYR A 122 8.05 -12.03 -0.21
C TYR A 122 8.64 -13.40 -0.54
N ASP A 123 8.37 -13.89 -1.74
CA ASP A 123 8.81 -15.20 -2.21
C ASP A 123 10.22 -15.09 -2.79
N LEU A 124 11.21 -15.09 -1.92
CA LEU A 124 12.61 -14.79 -2.26
C LEU A 124 13.19 -15.76 -3.28
N ASP A 125 12.84 -17.03 -3.21
CA ASP A 125 13.35 -18.07 -4.10
C ASP A 125 12.43 -18.36 -5.30
N ASP A 126 11.34 -17.61 -5.42
CA ASP A 126 10.37 -17.72 -6.52
C ASP A 126 9.81 -19.14 -6.72
N ASN A 127 9.50 -19.81 -5.61
CA ASN A 127 8.95 -21.15 -5.63
C ASN A 127 7.43 -21.19 -5.40
N ASN A 128 6.76 -20.04 -5.41
CA ASN A 128 5.33 -19.85 -5.14
C ASN A 128 4.90 -20.20 -3.71
N THR A 129 5.84 -20.28 -2.77
CA THR A 129 5.56 -20.56 -1.36
C THR A 129 6.40 -19.61 -0.49
N VAL A 130 5.74 -18.83 0.36
CA VAL A 130 6.42 -17.92 1.30
C VAL A 130 6.64 -18.66 2.62
N THR A 131 7.91 -18.87 2.98
CA THR A 131 8.29 -19.52 4.25
C THR A 131 8.34 -18.50 5.38
N SER A 132 8.39 -18.98 6.63
CA SER A 132 8.56 -18.12 7.81
C SER A 132 9.85 -17.30 7.75
N ALA A 133 10.94 -17.88 7.20
CA ALA A 133 12.21 -17.16 7.06
C ALA A 133 12.08 -16.03 6.02
N GLU A 134 11.34 -16.25 4.94
CA GLU A 134 11.07 -15.24 3.92
C GLU A 134 10.12 -14.16 4.41
N LYS A 135 9.35 -14.43 5.46
CA LYS A 135 8.34 -13.52 6.04
C LYS A 135 8.85 -12.79 7.30
N ALA A 136 10.16 -12.69 7.49
CA ALA A 136 10.72 -12.03 8.69
C ALA A 136 10.25 -10.58 8.79
N SER A 137 9.71 -10.18 9.96
CA SER A 137 9.23 -8.83 10.19
C SER A 137 10.34 -7.93 10.75
N ILE A 138 10.22 -6.64 10.49
CA ILE A 138 11.13 -5.63 11.04
C ILE A 138 11.09 -5.63 12.58
N THR A 139 9.90 -5.84 13.16
CA THR A 139 9.72 -5.88 14.61
C THR A 139 10.50 -7.04 15.23
N SER A 140 10.46 -8.23 14.61
CA SER A 140 11.23 -9.39 15.06
C SER A 140 12.73 -9.12 15.07
N LEU A 141 13.22 -8.41 14.06
CA LEU A 141 14.65 -8.06 13.95
C LEU A 141 15.10 -7.13 15.06
N ARG A 142 14.23 -6.26 15.56
CA ARG A 142 14.55 -5.38 16.69
C ARG A 142 14.62 -6.12 18.01
N LEU A 143 13.87 -7.17 18.16
CA LEU A 143 13.80 -7.95 19.39
C LEU A 143 14.98 -8.94 19.56
N THR A 144 15.74 -9.14 18.51
CA THR A 144 16.86 -10.10 18.53
C THR A 144 18.21 -9.47 18.92
N ARG A 145 18.20 -8.34 19.57
CA ARG A 145 19.44 -7.72 20.09
C ARG A 145 20.13 -8.60 21.10
#